data_998c45b3a30e7a18ca5df4b8c8c7c947
#
_entry.id   998c45b3a30e7a18ca5df4b8c8c7c947
#
_cell.length_a   1.000
_cell.length_b   1.000
_cell.length_c   1.000
_cell.angle_alpha   90.00
_cell.angle_beta   90.00
_cell.angle_gamma   90.00
#
_symmetry.space_group_name_H-M   'P 1'
#
loop_
_entity.id
_entity.type
_entity.pdbx_description
1 polymer ?
#
loop_
_entity_poly.entity_id
_entity_poly.type
_entity_poly.pdbx_seq_one_letter_code
_entity_poly.pdbx_strand_id
1 'polypeptide(L)'
;MDPVCKIVYSQVGYDVGRDKRAFIAHAAPDARFSLRNAITGEEAFAGSVAPWGEKWGANWNVLDFSGLEQPGDYQLRVESGETLLDGSASPVRVGRDQLWHQSWYAVSLEQLDVRAANAYRPEGGWRDCGSELQEVSSHAIMLEALCDLLESGRLAEAERVRVEAHLATGADYIALCQRPEGGFVHEIRHNPAISTGNCANAAAVLARVARLLAKSRPDKAAGYAARAERGYRWIAQHGPLRADFASECFAITHGAPATMQTPPREWMTRDLLAMLGAALALHRLGRPGYLEQAAAYADWVFARQIAQSEAEYGLYGHFRTYDSFPFSEKANLHCGAWDLPYKNYNQGAHRPHWILPLIELCECYPEKARCAAWLDGVRRFAYGYFLPACQSSPFGILPAGVYAGQGLLHFSGWYHGHAKIYGYAAALAEAFYRLWGDAAFRAISTANLQWIAGLNVAGQSLIVGVGNDAVRDWNALRGTIVNGFDASKQFSVAPVSRESDLPAFLDDEGGIHHCAGYLTGLCAAYKR
;
A
#
# COMPACT_ATOMS: atom_id res chain seq x y z
N MET A 1 10.18 14.62 31.84
CA MET A 1 11.35 14.31 31.01
C MET A 1 11.43 15.39 29.95
N ASP A 2 12.58 16.04 29.83
CA ASP A 2 12.76 17.00 28.73
C ASP A 2 12.55 16.24 27.41
N PRO A 3 11.84 16.85 26.45
CA PRO A 3 11.63 16.25 25.15
C PRO A 3 12.99 15.99 24.49
N VAL A 4 13.27 14.73 24.20
CA VAL A 4 14.55 14.33 23.60
C VAL A 4 14.54 14.75 22.14
N CYS A 5 15.47 15.64 21.77
CA CYS A 5 15.77 15.90 20.38
C CYS A 5 16.26 14.58 19.73
N LYS A 6 15.52 14.06 18.75
CA LYS A 6 15.91 12.86 18.04
C LYS A 6 15.73 13.07 16.53
N ILE A 7 16.78 12.84 15.77
CA ILE A 7 16.71 12.84 14.32
C ILE A 7 16.15 11.49 13.84
N VAL A 8 15.19 11.56 12.93
CA VAL A 8 14.72 10.40 12.16
C VAL A 8 15.03 10.62 10.69
N TYR A 9 15.59 9.60 10.05
CA TYR A 9 16.06 9.62 8.67
C TYR A 9 15.92 8.24 8.02
N SER A 10 15.99 8.17 6.69
CA SER A 10 15.94 6.89 5.98
C SER A 10 17.08 5.96 6.38
N GLN A 11 16.74 4.78 6.81
CA GLN A 11 17.71 3.74 7.16
C GLN A 11 18.22 2.98 5.94
N VAL A 12 17.51 3.06 4.82
CA VAL A 12 17.86 2.44 3.53
C VAL A 12 18.68 3.40 2.65
N GLY A 13 18.35 4.69 2.72
CA GLY A 13 19.04 5.76 1.98
C GLY A 13 18.09 6.60 1.12
N TYR A 14 18.68 7.52 0.36
CA TYR A 14 17.97 8.52 -0.44
C TYR A 14 18.42 8.50 -1.89
N ASP A 15 17.50 8.84 -2.79
CA ASP A 15 17.78 8.87 -4.22
C ASP A 15 18.23 10.27 -4.68
N VAL A 16 19.26 10.29 -5.50
CA VAL A 16 19.61 11.46 -6.31
C VAL A 16 18.41 11.85 -7.19
N GLY A 17 18.13 13.15 -7.29
CA GLY A 17 17.01 13.66 -8.09
C GLY A 17 15.63 13.49 -7.48
N ARG A 18 15.52 13.07 -6.21
CA ARG A 18 14.28 13.03 -5.45
C ARG A 18 14.39 13.86 -4.17
N ASP A 19 13.26 14.14 -3.54
CA ASP A 19 13.22 14.79 -2.23
C ASP A 19 14.00 14.00 -1.20
N LYS A 20 14.87 14.68 -0.47
CA LYS A 20 15.69 14.13 0.60
C LYS A 20 15.45 14.92 1.87
N ARG A 21 14.71 14.32 2.80
CA ARG A 21 14.34 14.95 4.07
C ARG A 21 14.69 14.05 5.24
N ALA A 22 15.05 14.66 6.34
CA ALA A 22 15.06 14.07 7.67
C ALA A 22 14.19 14.94 8.58
N PHE A 23 13.82 14.43 9.74
CA PHE A 23 13.03 15.19 10.71
C PHE A 23 13.71 15.15 12.06
N ILE A 24 13.50 16.19 12.84
CA ILE A 24 13.91 16.26 14.24
C ILE A 24 12.75 16.75 15.09
N ALA A 25 12.52 16.09 16.21
CA ALA A 25 11.54 16.55 17.19
C ALA A 25 12.18 17.60 18.10
N HIS A 26 11.40 18.66 18.44
CA HIS A 26 11.75 19.65 19.44
C HIS A 26 13.09 20.39 19.22
N ALA A 27 13.45 20.68 17.97
CA ALA A 27 14.65 21.46 17.67
C ALA A 27 14.54 22.90 18.20
N ALA A 28 15.70 23.49 18.57
CA ALA A 28 15.79 24.90 18.91
C ALA A 28 15.50 25.77 17.68
N PRO A 29 14.93 26.99 17.87
CA PRO A 29 14.55 27.86 16.73
C PRO A 29 15.71 28.29 15.83
N ASP A 30 16.93 28.34 16.37
CA ASP A 30 18.16 28.72 15.68
C ASP A 30 18.95 27.50 15.16
N ALA A 31 18.38 26.30 15.26
CA ALA A 31 19.05 25.08 14.86
C ALA A 31 19.39 25.06 13.37
N ARG A 32 20.57 24.54 13.07
CA ARG A 32 21.06 24.29 11.72
C ARG A 32 21.47 22.83 11.59
N PHE A 33 21.50 22.35 10.37
CA PHE A 33 21.99 20.98 10.11
C PHE A 33 23.08 21.01 9.05
N SER A 34 23.95 19.99 9.11
CA SER A 34 24.97 19.75 8.10
C SER A 34 25.05 18.25 7.77
N LEU A 35 25.42 17.96 6.52
CA LEU A 35 25.81 16.63 6.07
C LEU A 35 27.30 16.68 5.70
N ARG A 36 28.09 15.87 6.40
CA ARG A 36 29.52 15.76 6.19
C ARG A 36 29.84 14.40 5.56
N ASN A 37 30.71 14.39 4.58
CA ASN A 37 31.19 13.14 4.01
C ASN A 37 31.74 12.23 5.13
N ALA A 38 31.26 11.01 5.22
CA ALA A 38 31.56 10.11 6.33
C ALA A 38 33.04 9.64 6.35
N ILE A 39 33.75 9.80 5.23
CA ILE A 39 35.17 9.40 5.10
C ILE A 39 36.09 10.60 5.28
N THR A 40 35.84 11.72 4.55
CA THR A 40 36.74 12.88 4.56
C THR A 40 36.42 13.88 5.67
N GLY A 41 35.19 13.86 6.23
CA GLY A 41 34.70 14.84 7.20
C GLY A 41 34.36 16.21 6.59
N GLU A 42 34.55 16.40 5.29
CA GLU A 42 34.22 17.64 4.59
C GLU A 42 32.70 17.88 4.57
N GLU A 43 32.30 19.14 4.75
CA GLU A 43 30.91 19.51 4.66
C GLU A 43 30.45 19.49 3.20
N ALA A 44 29.47 18.64 2.90
CA ALA A 44 28.90 18.51 1.57
C ALA A 44 27.59 19.29 1.40
N PHE A 45 26.87 19.52 2.50
CA PHE A 45 25.62 20.27 2.51
C PHE A 45 25.35 20.85 3.88
N ALA A 46 24.76 22.03 3.94
CA ALA A 46 24.26 22.65 5.16
C ALA A 46 22.96 23.40 4.90
N GLY A 47 22.11 23.47 5.93
CA GLY A 47 20.81 24.14 5.84
C GLY A 47 20.26 24.57 7.20
N SER A 48 19.18 25.34 7.15
CA SER A 48 18.41 25.73 8.33
C SER A 48 17.36 24.66 8.63
N VAL A 49 17.12 24.40 9.91
CA VAL A 49 16.02 23.55 10.37
C VAL A 49 14.71 24.32 10.23
N ALA A 50 13.75 23.82 9.48
CA ALA A 50 12.48 24.49 9.22
C ALA A 50 11.37 23.91 10.11
N PRO A 51 10.60 24.71 10.86
CA PRO A 51 9.50 24.20 11.66
C PRO A 51 8.38 23.67 10.76
N TRP A 52 7.84 22.50 11.11
CA TRP A 52 6.61 21.98 10.49
C TRP A 52 5.41 22.20 11.39
N GLY A 53 5.54 21.92 12.68
CA GLY A 53 4.49 22.06 13.68
C GLY A 53 4.26 20.83 14.53
N GLU A 54 3.19 20.87 15.32
CA GLU A 54 2.85 19.78 16.23
C GLU A 54 2.06 18.66 15.53
N LYS A 55 2.53 17.43 15.71
CA LYS A 55 1.83 16.22 15.28
C LYS A 55 2.26 15.04 16.17
N TRP A 56 1.28 14.23 16.60
CA TRP A 56 1.51 13.03 17.41
C TRP A 56 2.34 13.28 18.67
N GLY A 57 2.08 14.40 19.35
CA GLY A 57 2.73 14.75 20.62
C GLY A 57 4.17 15.28 20.49
N ALA A 58 4.63 15.58 19.29
CA ALA A 58 5.94 16.18 19.08
C ALA A 58 5.87 17.41 18.15
N ASN A 59 6.73 18.41 18.42
CA ASN A 59 6.98 19.52 17.51
C ASN A 59 8.03 19.08 16.48
N TRP A 60 7.57 18.79 15.26
CA TRP A 60 8.42 18.32 14.18
C TRP A 60 9.06 19.48 13.40
N ASN A 61 10.30 19.28 13.04
CA ASN A 61 11.06 20.18 12.19
C ASN A 61 11.68 19.39 11.03
N VAL A 62 11.81 20.04 9.89
CA VAL A 62 12.27 19.44 8.62
C VAL A 62 13.72 19.85 8.37
N LEU A 63 14.53 18.87 8.02
CA LEU A 63 15.87 19.01 7.49
C LEU A 63 15.80 18.63 6.01
N ASP A 64 15.71 19.63 5.13
CA ASP A 64 15.61 19.41 3.68
C ASP A 64 16.99 19.56 3.03
N PHE A 65 17.52 18.45 2.56
CA PHE A 65 18.77 18.38 1.82
C PHE A 65 18.58 17.84 0.39
N SER A 66 17.41 18.10 -0.18
CA SER A 66 17.08 17.68 -1.55
C SER A 66 18.10 18.17 -2.58
N GLY A 67 18.76 19.31 -2.31
CA GLY A 67 19.84 19.84 -3.14
C GLY A 67 21.17 19.06 -3.11
N LEU A 68 21.33 18.09 -2.20
CA LEU A 68 22.52 17.24 -2.18
C LEU A 68 22.40 16.15 -3.27
N GLU A 69 23.02 16.40 -4.42
CA GLU A 69 22.97 15.51 -5.59
C GLU A 69 24.22 14.61 -5.75
N GLN A 70 25.23 14.81 -4.92
CA GLN A 70 26.43 14.00 -4.96
C GLN A 70 26.18 12.66 -4.25
N PRO A 71 26.40 11.51 -4.92
CA PRO A 71 26.35 10.20 -4.26
C PRO A 71 27.44 10.06 -3.19
N GLY A 72 27.09 9.42 -2.07
CA GLY A 72 28.03 9.20 -0.97
C GLY A 72 27.33 8.79 0.32
N ASP A 73 28.15 8.52 1.33
CA ASP A 73 27.72 8.29 2.71
C ASP A 73 28.05 9.54 3.55
N TYR A 74 27.08 10.05 4.28
CA TYR A 74 27.17 11.33 4.99
C TYR A 74 26.78 11.20 6.45
N GLN A 75 27.51 11.88 7.33
CA GLN A 75 27.11 12.06 8.72
C GLN A 75 26.19 13.29 8.82
N LEU A 76 24.95 13.08 9.20
CA LEU A 76 23.99 14.16 9.46
C LEU A 76 24.16 14.65 10.89
N ARG A 77 24.22 15.97 11.09
CA ARG A 77 24.33 16.63 12.40
C ARG A 77 23.33 17.78 12.48
N VAL A 78 22.77 17.99 13.66
CA VAL A 78 21.94 19.17 13.97
C VAL A 78 22.55 19.88 15.18
N GLU A 79 22.78 21.18 15.05
CA GLU A 79 23.46 22.00 16.02
C GLU A 79 22.70 23.32 16.27
N SER A 80 22.78 23.86 17.50
CA SER A 80 22.33 25.21 17.87
C SER A 80 23.52 25.96 18.45
N GLY A 81 24.00 26.99 17.76
CA GLY A 81 25.30 27.58 18.05
C GLY A 81 26.44 26.54 17.99
N GLU A 82 27.17 26.39 19.09
CA GLU A 82 28.25 25.38 19.22
C GLU A 82 27.75 24.06 19.82
N THR A 83 26.48 23.96 20.18
CA THR A 83 25.92 22.77 20.85
C THR A 83 25.38 21.78 19.83
N LEU A 84 25.92 20.57 19.83
CA LEU A 84 25.34 19.44 19.09
C LEU A 84 24.03 19.02 19.77
N LEU A 85 22.90 19.12 19.05
CA LEU A 85 21.59 18.68 19.51
C LEU A 85 21.40 17.18 19.27
N ASP A 86 21.73 16.69 18.08
CA ASP A 86 21.69 15.28 17.72
C ASP A 86 22.50 15.02 16.42
N GLY A 87 22.78 13.75 16.15
CA GLY A 87 23.46 13.29 14.94
C GLY A 87 22.99 11.92 14.49
N SER A 88 23.14 11.63 13.20
CA SER A 88 22.79 10.30 12.68
C SER A 88 23.68 9.22 13.29
N ALA A 89 23.08 8.18 13.86
CA ALA A 89 23.81 7.05 14.45
C ALA A 89 24.59 6.24 13.39
N SER A 90 24.11 6.24 12.15
CA SER A 90 24.72 5.61 10.98
C SER A 90 24.78 6.60 9.83
N PRO A 91 25.68 6.40 8.85
CA PRO A 91 25.74 7.28 7.70
C PRO A 91 24.43 7.33 6.91
N VAL A 92 24.04 8.54 6.53
CA VAL A 92 22.96 8.80 5.58
C VAL A 92 23.49 8.55 4.18
N ARG A 93 22.95 7.54 3.51
CA ARG A 93 23.38 7.17 2.17
C ARG A 93 22.60 7.93 1.10
N VAL A 94 23.27 8.52 0.14
CA VAL A 94 22.69 9.14 -1.05
C VAL A 94 23.22 8.44 -2.28
N GLY A 95 22.37 8.00 -3.19
CA GLY A 95 22.78 7.29 -4.40
C GLY A 95 21.71 7.28 -5.48
N ARG A 96 22.06 6.76 -6.66
CA ARG A 96 21.08 6.57 -7.74
C ARG A 96 20.27 5.31 -7.48
N ASP A 97 18.95 5.40 -7.61
CA ASP A 97 18.01 4.28 -7.42
C ASP A 97 18.25 3.52 -6.11
N GLN A 98 18.57 4.27 -5.03
CA GLN A 98 19.06 3.71 -3.76
C GLN A 98 18.05 2.77 -3.11
N LEU A 99 16.78 3.21 -3.00
CA LEU A 99 15.74 2.37 -2.43
C LEU A 99 15.54 1.10 -3.25
N TRP A 100 15.56 1.22 -4.59
CA TRP A 100 15.46 0.05 -5.47
C TRP A 100 16.60 -0.92 -5.17
N HIS A 101 17.85 -0.51 -5.33
CA HIS A 101 19.01 -1.39 -5.23
C HIS A 101 19.14 -2.07 -3.87
N GLN A 102 18.72 -1.41 -2.80
CA GLN A 102 18.86 -1.96 -1.45
C GLN A 102 17.70 -2.90 -1.03
N SER A 103 16.53 -2.80 -1.67
CA SER A 103 15.34 -3.46 -1.11
C SER A 103 14.56 -4.37 -2.05
N TRP A 104 14.51 -4.09 -3.37
CA TRP A 104 13.59 -4.81 -4.27
C TRP A 104 13.76 -6.33 -4.22
N TYR A 105 15.01 -6.82 -4.21
CA TYR A 105 15.31 -8.24 -4.21
C TYR A 105 14.90 -8.92 -2.91
N ALA A 106 15.19 -8.29 -1.79
CA ALA A 106 14.85 -8.81 -0.47
C ALA A 106 13.32 -8.90 -0.28
N VAL A 107 12.58 -7.83 -0.65
CA VAL A 107 11.11 -7.79 -0.48
C VAL A 107 10.36 -8.63 -1.52
N SER A 108 11.04 -9.18 -2.51
CA SER A 108 10.45 -10.04 -3.55
C SER A 108 11.07 -11.44 -3.52
N LEU A 109 12.05 -11.70 -4.38
CA LEU A 109 12.55 -13.05 -4.64
C LEU A 109 13.15 -13.74 -3.42
N GLU A 110 13.91 -13.03 -2.59
CA GLU A 110 14.60 -13.63 -1.45
C GLU A 110 13.60 -14.18 -0.41
N GLN A 111 12.64 -13.35 0.01
CA GLN A 111 11.63 -13.78 0.99
C GLN A 111 10.64 -14.79 0.40
N LEU A 112 10.31 -14.70 -0.91
CA LEU A 112 9.38 -15.63 -1.55
C LEU A 112 9.94 -17.04 -1.69
N ASP A 113 11.25 -17.19 -1.95
CA ASP A 113 11.90 -18.51 -1.98
C ASP A 113 11.73 -19.25 -0.64
N VAL A 114 11.94 -18.53 0.47
CA VAL A 114 11.78 -19.11 1.82
C VAL A 114 10.32 -19.44 2.10
N ARG A 115 9.38 -18.55 1.74
CA ARG A 115 7.94 -18.77 1.94
C ARG A 115 7.42 -19.95 1.12
N ALA A 116 7.90 -20.12 -0.11
CA ALA A 116 7.55 -21.25 -0.97
C ALA A 116 8.13 -22.57 -0.44
N ALA A 117 9.37 -22.56 0.09
CA ALA A 117 9.98 -23.73 0.69
C ALA A 117 9.21 -24.23 1.93
N ASN A 118 8.59 -23.31 2.67
CA ASN A 118 7.81 -23.58 3.88
C ASN A 118 6.30 -23.73 3.64
N ALA A 119 5.84 -23.63 2.38
CA ALA A 119 4.43 -23.80 2.04
C ALA A 119 3.95 -25.23 2.29
N TYR A 120 2.65 -25.37 2.53
CA TYR A 120 2.04 -26.69 2.68
C TYR A 120 2.19 -27.55 1.42
N ARG A 121 2.30 -28.85 1.62
CA ARG A 121 2.34 -29.85 0.55
C ARG A 121 1.07 -30.71 0.61
N PRO A 122 0.44 -31.02 -0.53
CA PRO A 122 0.90 -30.74 -1.91
C PRO A 122 0.47 -29.39 -2.48
N GLU A 123 -0.22 -28.53 -1.72
CA GLU A 123 -0.88 -27.30 -2.22
C GLU A 123 0.09 -26.29 -2.81
N GLY A 124 1.28 -26.16 -2.26
CA GLY A 124 2.27 -25.16 -2.69
C GLY A 124 1.86 -23.72 -2.35
N GLY A 125 2.24 -22.76 -3.16
CA GLY A 125 2.02 -21.34 -2.88
C GLY A 125 3.06 -20.76 -1.92
N TRP A 126 2.63 -19.79 -1.08
CA TRP A 126 3.47 -19.13 -0.08
C TRP A 126 2.74 -19.01 1.26
N ARG A 127 3.45 -19.16 2.37
CA ARG A 127 2.94 -18.67 3.66
C ARG A 127 2.87 -17.15 3.65
N ASP A 128 1.79 -16.55 4.14
CA ASP A 128 1.58 -15.11 4.04
C ASP A 128 2.24 -14.30 5.16
N CYS A 129 2.31 -14.87 6.35
CA CYS A 129 2.98 -14.30 7.53
C CYS A 129 3.77 -15.40 8.25
N GLY A 130 4.06 -15.22 9.52
CA GLY A 130 4.68 -16.24 10.36
C GLY A 130 3.73 -17.34 10.79
N SER A 131 2.43 -17.16 10.60
CA SER A 131 1.43 -18.16 10.88
C SER A 131 1.35 -19.25 9.78
N GLU A 132 0.42 -20.16 9.94
CA GLU A 132 0.17 -21.24 8.97
C GLU A 132 -0.73 -20.81 7.81
N LEU A 133 -1.13 -19.54 7.74
CA LEU A 133 -2.08 -19.05 6.73
C LEU A 133 -1.46 -18.95 5.33
N GLN A 134 -2.27 -19.26 4.33
CA GLN A 134 -1.96 -19.15 2.90
C GLN A 134 -3.15 -18.55 2.16
N GLU A 135 -3.44 -17.30 2.43
CA GLU A 135 -4.62 -16.62 1.92
C GLU A 135 -4.55 -16.31 0.42
N VAL A 136 -5.65 -16.52 -0.30
CA VAL A 136 -5.79 -16.13 -1.70
C VAL A 136 -5.60 -14.62 -1.88
N SER A 137 -6.07 -13.82 -0.91
CA SER A 137 -5.89 -12.37 -0.94
C SER A 137 -4.43 -11.96 -0.92
N SER A 138 -3.62 -12.57 -0.06
CA SER A 138 -2.18 -12.33 0.05
C SER A 138 -1.43 -12.78 -1.22
N HIS A 139 -1.80 -13.94 -1.77
CA HIS A 139 -1.26 -14.40 -3.06
C HIS A 139 -1.62 -13.46 -4.20
N ALA A 140 -2.87 -13.01 -4.29
CA ALA A 140 -3.33 -12.15 -5.37
C ALA A 140 -2.55 -10.83 -5.42
N ILE A 141 -2.37 -10.15 -4.28
CA ILE A 141 -1.65 -8.88 -4.24
C ILE A 141 -0.15 -9.04 -4.46
N MET A 142 0.46 -10.14 -4.00
CA MET A 142 1.86 -10.40 -4.31
C MET A 142 2.05 -10.73 -5.80
N LEU A 143 1.14 -11.47 -6.41
CA LEU A 143 1.17 -11.71 -7.85
C LEU A 143 1.02 -10.42 -8.67
N GLU A 144 0.16 -9.48 -8.24
CA GLU A 144 0.08 -8.16 -8.87
C GLU A 144 1.43 -7.44 -8.83
N ALA A 145 2.06 -7.40 -7.66
CA ALA A 145 3.36 -6.75 -7.49
C ALA A 145 4.46 -7.43 -8.32
N LEU A 146 4.44 -8.76 -8.44
CA LEU A 146 5.36 -9.49 -9.31
C LEU A 146 5.09 -9.24 -10.80
N CYS A 147 3.83 -9.04 -11.20
CA CYS A 147 3.50 -8.60 -12.55
C CYS A 147 4.06 -7.18 -12.82
N ASP A 148 3.93 -6.25 -11.86
CA ASP A 148 4.54 -4.92 -11.96
C ASP A 148 6.06 -5.01 -12.06
N LEU A 149 6.67 -5.88 -11.28
CA LEU A 149 8.12 -6.12 -11.30
C LEU A 149 8.58 -6.64 -12.67
N LEU A 150 7.86 -7.60 -13.24
CA LEU A 150 8.15 -8.15 -14.56
C LEU A 150 8.01 -7.08 -15.67
N GLU A 151 7.01 -6.19 -15.54
CA GLU A 151 6.74 -5.10 -16.48
C GLU A 151 7.56 -3.82 -16.21
N SER A 152 8.40 -3.81 -15.18
CA SER A 152 9.22 -2.64 -14.81
C SER A 152 10.33 -2.33 -15.80
N GLY A 153 10.77 -3.31 -16.58
CA GLY A 153 11.91 -3.21 -17.50
C GLY A 153 13.28 -3.20 -16.80
N ARG A 154 13.33 -3.59 -15.52
CA ARG A 154 14.55 -3.49 -14.68
C ARG A 154 15.26 -4.81 -14.38
N LEU A 155 14.63 -5.94 -14.70
CA LEU A 155 15.14 -7.26 -14.36
C LEU A 155 16.17 -7.76 -15.37
N ALA A 156 17.25 -8.38 -14.88
CA ALA A 156 18.10 -9.23 -15.68
C ALA A 156 17.34 -10.52 -16.08
N GLU A 157 17.78 -11.21 -17.13
CA GLU A 157 17.09 -12.40 -17.64
C GLU A 157 16.94 -13.50 -16.58
N ALA A 158 17.97 -13.75 -15.78
CA ALA A 158 17.92 -14.75 -14.71
C ALA A 158 16.87 -14.39 -13.62
N GLU A 159 16.74 -13.11 -13.29
CA GLU A 159 15.74 -12.60 -12.35
C GLU A 159 14.33 -12.71 -12.95
N ARG A 160 14.19 -12.38 -14.21
CA ARG A 160 12.93 -12.52 -14.95
C ARG A 160 12.40 -13.96 -14.91
N VAL A 161 13.26 -14.94 -15.19
CA VAL A 161 12.90 -16.37 -15.13
C VAL A 161 12.42 -16.77 -13.73
N ARG A 162 13.05 -16.25 -12.66
CA ARG A 162 12.63 -16.51 -11.29
C ARG A 162 11.30 -15.85 -10.95
N VAL A 163 11.07 -14.61 -11.38
CA VAL A 163 9.77 -13.94 -11.23
C VAL A 163 8.67 -14.72 -11.94
N GLU A 164 8.89 -15.19 -13.17
CA GLU A 164 7.94 -16.05 -13.90
C GLU A 164 7.66 -17.38 -13.18
N ALA A 165 8.65 -17.95 -12.50
CA ALA A 165 8.46 -19.14 -11.68
C ALA A 165 7.57 -18.86 -10.47
N HIS A 166 7.79 -17.75 -9.77
CA HIS A 166 6.92 -17.35 -8.66
C HIS A 166 5.51 -16.94 -9.12
N LEU A 167 5.37 -16.28 -10.27
CA LEU A 167 4.04 -16.03 -10.87
C LEU A 167 3.26 -17.33 -11.07
N ALA A 168 3.93 -18.39 -11.58
CA ALA A 168 3.29 -19.68 -11.73
C ALA A 168 2.97 -20.34 -10.36
N THR A 169 3.86 -20.26 -9.38
CA THR A 169 3.66 -20.83 -8.03
C THR A 169 2.44 -20.24 -7.35
N GLY A 170 2.31 -18.92 -7.31
CA GLY A 170 1.16 -18.28 -6.67
C GLY A 170 -0.14 -18.45 -7.46
N ALA A 171 -0.07 -18.42 -8.80
CA ALA A 171 -1.24 -18.64 -9.65
C ALA A 171 -1.76 -20.08 -9.58
N ASP A 172 -0.89 -21.07 -9.46
CA ASP A 172 -1.28 -22.47 -9.23
C ASP A 172 -2.05 -22.62 -7.91
N TYR A 173 -1.59 -21.97 -6.83
CA TYR A 173 -2.28 -21.99 -5.55
C TYR A 173 -3.66 -21.31 -5.64
N ILE A 174 -3.77 -20.13 -6.23
CA ILE A 174 -5.08 -19.47 -6.44
C ILE A 174 -5.99 -20.37 -7.30
N ALA A 175 -5.45 -20.99 -8.34
CA ALA A 175 -6.21 -21.90 -9.20
C ALA A 175 -6.75 -23.11 -8.43
N LEU A 176 -5.99 -23.62 -7.46
CA LEU A 176 -6.41 -24.71 -6.58
C LEU A 176 -7.55 -24.28 -5.65
N CYS A 177 -7.56 -23.02 -5.21
CA CYS A 177 -8.62 -22.46 -4.35
C CYS A 177 -9.95 -22.22 -5.09
N GLN A 178 -10.02 -22.43 -6.41
CA GLN A 178 -11.26 -22.25 -7.16
C GLN A 178 -12.20 -23.43 -7.06
N ARG A 179 -13.42 -23.20 -6.59
CA ARG A 179 -14.51 -24.16 -6.58
C ARG A 179 -14.94 -24.53 -8.01
N PRO A 180 -15.53 -25.72 -8.23
CA PRO A 180 -16.03 -26.12 -9.55
C PRO A 180 -17.00 -25.12 -10.18
N GLU A 181 -17.87 -24.51 -9.37
CA GLU A 181 -18.85 -23.50 -9.79
C GLU A 181 -18.24 -22.17 -10.17
N GLY A 182 -17.02 -21.84 -9.69
CA GLY A 182 -16.27 -20.64 -10.10
C GLY A 182 -15.73 -19.79 -8.98
N GLY A 183 -16.36 -19.76 -7.81
CA GLY A 183 -15.93 -18.95 -6.67
C GLY A 183 -14.57 -19.36 -6.14
N PHE A 184 -13.80 -18.40 -5.62
CA PHE A 184 -12.51 -18.68 -4.95
C PHE A 184 -12.70 -18.62 -3.45
N VAL A 185 -12.37 -19.72 -2.75
CA VAL A 185 -12.32 -19.74 -1.29
C VAL A 185 -11.21 -18.84 -0.78
N HIS A 186 -11.34 -18.37 0.45
CA HIS A 186 -10.31 -17.53 1.06
C HIS A 186 -9.02 -18.31 1.28
N GLU A 187 -9.14 -19.52 1.80
CA GLU A 187 -8.04 -20.44 2.02
C GLU A 187 -8.56 -21.89 2.01
N ILE A 188 -7.75 -22.84 1.56
CA ILE A 188 -8.20 -24.24 1.43
C ILE A 188 -8.35 -24.91 2.80
N ARG A 189 -7.40 -24.67 3.72
CA ARG A 189 -7.31 -25.42 4.97
C ARG A 189 -8.14 -24.84 6.10
N HIS A 190 -8.11 -23.53 6.24
CA HIS A 190 -8.62 -22.88 7.44
C HIS A 190 -9.87 -22.04 7.18
N ASN A 191 -10.07 -21.57 5.94
CA ASN A 191 -11.20 -20.70 5.64
C ASN A 191 -11.80 -20.95 4.25
N PRO A 192 -12.84 -21.79 4.14
CA PRO A 192 -13.51 -22.08 2.88
C PRO A 192 -14.52 -21.00 2.46
N ALA A 193 -14.64 -19.89 3.18
CA ALA A 193 -15.55 -18.80 2.84
C ALA A 193 -15.18 -18.17 1.50
N ILE A 194 -16.19 -17.61 0.82
CA ILE A 194 -16.02 -16.93 -0.46
C ILE A 194 -16.49 -15.48 -0.29
N SER A 195 -15.63 -14.52 -0.64
CA SER A 195 -15.97 -13.10 -0.62
C SER A 195 -15.86 -12.47 -1.99
N THR A 196 -16.61 -11.39 -2.20
CA THR A 196 -16.63 -10.66 -3.47
C THR A 196 -15.26 -10.15 -3.86
N GLY A 197 -14.61 -9.42 -2.96
CA GLY A 197 -13.30 -8.82 -3.25
C GLY A 197 -12.22 -9.87 -3.52
N ASN A 198 -12.23 -10.98 -2.78
CA ASN A 198 -11.28 -12.06 -2.99
C ASN A 198 -11.44 -12.71 -4.38
N CYS A 199 -12.68 -12.99 -4.79
CA CYS A 199 -12.96 -13.55 -6.11
C CYS A 199 -12.57 -12.59 -7.24
N ALA A 200 -12.89 -11.31 -7.12
CA ALA A 200 -12.57 -10.30 -8.13
C ALA A 200 -11.04 -10.14 -8.28
N ASN A 201 -10.31 -10.09 -7.16
CA ASN A 201 -8.85 -10.00 -7.18
C ASN A 201 -8.18 -11.24 -7.77
N ALA A 202 -8.65 -12.42 -7.38
CA ALA A 202 -8.15 -13.69 -7.95
C ALA A 202 -8.37 -13.73 -9.46
N ALA A 203 -9.55 -13.33 -9.95
CA ALA A 203 -9.84 -13.24 -11.37
C ALA A 203 -8.95 -12.23 -12.11
N ALA A 204 -8.77 -11.02 -11.53
CA ALA A 204 -7.93 -9.98 -12.12
C ALA A 204 -6.48 -10.45 -12.29
N VAL A 205 -5.91 -10.98 -11.20
CA VAL A 205 -4.50 -11.38 -11.22
C VAL A 205 -4.24 -12.62 -12.08
N LEU A 206 -5.13 -13.61 -12.06
CA LEU A 206 -5.00 -14.78 -12.95
C LEU A 206 -5.06 -14.38 -14.43
N ALA A 207 -5.91 -13.42 -14.81
CA ALA A 207 -5.95 -12.90 -16.17
C ALA A 207 -4.64 -12.18 -16.54
N ARG A 208 -4.07 -11.38 -15.64
CA ARG A 208 -2.79 -10.69 -15.85
C ARG A 208 -1.62 -11.67 -15.97
N VAL A 209 -1.54 -12.66 -15.06
CA VAL A 209 -0.52 -13.72 -15.09
C VAL A 209 -0.65 -14.54 -16.39
N ALA A 210 -1.87 -14.89 -16.80
CA ALA A 210 -2.10 -15.60 -18.06
C ALA A 210 -1.51 -14.84 -19.26
N ARG A 211 -1.72 -13.53 -19.32
CA ARG A 211 -1.15 -12.68 -20.38
C ARG A 211 0.38 -12.67 -20.37
N LEU A 212 0.97 -12.52 -19.21
CA LEU A 212 2.43 -12.42 -19.05
C LEU A 212 3.14 -13.75 -19.31
N LEU A 213 2.56 -14.88 -18.91
CA LEU A 213 3.13 -16.21 -19.10
C LEU A 213 2.73 -16.88 -20.42
N ALA A 214 1.96 -16.21 -21.31
CA ALA A 214 1.45 -16.81 -22.54
C ALA A 214 2.56 -17.36 -23.46
N LYS A 215 3.73 -16.74 -23.48
CA LYS A 215 4.88 -17.18 -24.28
C LYS A 215 5.68 -18.31 -23.62
N SER A 216 6.00 -18.16 -22.33
CA SER A 216 6.91 -19.05 -21.61
C SER A 216 6.21 -20.29 -21.05
N ARG A 217 4.90 -20.22 -20.77
CA ARG A 217 4.09 -21.29 -20.16
C ARG A 217 2.67 -21.35 -20.74
N PRO A 218 2.50 -21.61 -22.06
CA PRO A 218 1.22 -21.46 -22.77
C PRO A 218 0.08 -22.30 -22.16
N ASP A 219 0.33 -23.55 -21.75
CA ASP A 219 -0.70 -24.44 -21.19
C ASP A 219 -1.22 -23.92 -19.83
N LYS A 220 -0.31 -23.47 -18.95
CA LYS A 220 -0.70 -22.85 -17.68
C LYS A 220 -1.46 -21.54 -17.90
N ALA A 221 -0.97 -20.72 -18.82
CA ALA A 221 -1.60 -19.46 -19.16
C ALA A 221 -3.05 -19.64 -19.66
N ALA A 222 -3.30 -20.62 -20.52
CA ALA A 222 -4.66 -20.97 -20.97
C ALA A 222 -5.55 -21.40 -19.79
N GLY A 223 -5.01 -22.21 -18.87
CA GLY A 223 -5.72 -22.64 -17.66
C GLY A 223 -6.07 -21.48 -16.73
N TYR A 224 -5.14 -20.55 -16.49
CA TYR A 224 -5.38 -19.35 -15.68
C TYR A 224 -6.41 -18.41 -16.31
N ALA A 225 -6.34 -18.21 -17.63
CA ALA A 225 -7.30 -17.40 -18.37
C ALA A 225 -8.74 -17.94 -18.23
N ALA A 226 -8.92 -19.24 -18.38
CA ALA A 226 -10.23 -19.89 -18.23
C ALA A 226 -10.78 -19.76 -16.80
N ARG A 227 -9.91 -19.90 -15.78
CA ARG A 227 -10.28 -19.77 -14.37
C ARG A 227 -10.61 -18.32 -14.01
N ALA A 228 -9.85 -17.36 -14.52
CA ALA A 228 -10.11 -15.94 -14.34
C ALA A 228 -11.50 -15.56 -14.85
N GLU A 229 -11.84 -15.96 -16.08
CA GLU A 229 -13.14 -15.66 -16.68
C GLU A 229 -14.29 -16.35 -15.95
N ARG A 230 -14.12 -17.61 -15.55
CA ARG A 230 -15.13 -18.34 -14.77
C ARG A 230 -15.36 -17.70 -13.40
N GLY A 231 -14.29 -17.31 -12.70
CA GLY A 231 -14.39 -16.65 -11.39
C GLY A 231 -15.06 -15.29 -11.48
N TYR A 232 -14.71 -14.48 -12.46
CA TYR A 232 -15.35 -13.19 -12.71
C TYR A 232 -16.86 -13.36 -12.98
N ARG A 233 -17.24 -14.26 -13.89
CA ARG A 233 -18.64 -14.50 -14.21
C ARG A 233 -19.43 -14.98 -13.01
N TRP A 234 -18.84 -15.86 -12.22
CA TRP A 234 -19.47 -16.38 -11.02
C TRP A 234 -19.78 -15.27 -10.02
N ILE A 235 -18.78 -14.41 -9.69
CA ILE A 235 -19.02 -13.34 -8.72
C ILE A 235 -19.93 -12.23 -9.26
N ALA A 236 -19.92 -11.95 -10.55
CA ALA A 236 -20.84 -11.00 -11.17
C ALA A 236 -22.31 -11.46 -11.05
N GLN A 237 -22.54 -12.78 -11.00
CA GLN A 237 -23.90 -13.37 -10.87
C GLN A 237 -24.32 -13.53 -9.41
N HIS A 238 -23.41 -13.81 -8.49
CA HIS A 238 -23.71 -14.19 -7.10
C HIS A 238 -23.40 -13.08 -6.09
N GLY A 239 -22.62 -12.07 -6.48
CA GLY A 239 -22.29 -10.95 -5.59
C GLY A 239 -23.46 -9.97 -5.37
N PRO A 240 -23.38 -9.11 -4.36
CA PRO A 240 -22.27 -9.07 -3.39
C PRO A 240 -22.39 -10.19 -2.34
N LEU A 241 -21.29 -10.84 -2.06
CA LEU A 241 -21.18 -11.82 -0.99
C LEU A 241 -20.59 -11.16 0.25
N ARG A 242 -21.26 -11.38 1.38
CA ARG A 242 -20.88 -10.86 2.69
C ARG A 242 -20.60 -11.96 3.70
N ALA A 243 -20.61 -13.16 3.30
CA ALA A 243 -20.03 -14.29 4.07
C ALA A 243 -18.55 -14.07 4.15
N ASP A 244 -18.33 -13.10 4.73
CA ASP A 244 -17.22 -12.41 4.52
C ASP A 244 -16.31 -12.68 5.62
N PHE A 245 -15.16 -12.80 5.15
CA PHE A 245 -13.89 -12.68 5.74
C PHE A 245 -13.90 -12.03 7.13
N ALA A 246 -14.65 -10.95 7.32
CA ALA A 246 -14.67 -10.25 8.57
C ALA A 246 -15.36 -11.02 9.70
N SER A 247 -16.41 -11.73 9.39
CA SER A 247 -17.17 -12.44 10.42
C SER A 247 -16.65 -13.85 10.66
N GLU A 248 -16.18 -14.53 9.64
CA GLU A 248 -15.78 -15.93 9.75
C GLU A 248 -14.28 -16.13 9.94
N CYS A 249 -13.42 -15.58 9.11
CA CYS A 249 -12.00 -15.78 9.26
C CYS A 249 -11.48 -15.14 10.55
N PHE A 250 -11.96 -13.97 10.82
CA PHE A 250 -11.53 -13.24 11.99
C PHE A 250 -12.05 -13.83 13.29
N ALA A 251 -13.29 -14.36 13.26
CA ALA A 251 -13.84 -15.11 14.38
C ALA A 251 -13.09 -16.41 14.66
N ILE A 252 -12.60 -17.05 13.61
CA ILE A 252 -11.81 -18.30 13.74
C ILE A 252 -10.44 -18.02 14.32
N THR A 253 -9.78 -16.95 13.89
CA THR A 253 -8.40 -16.66 14.28
C THR A 253 -8.25 -15.78 15.53
N HIS A 254 -9.19 -14.88 15.79
CA HIS A 254 -9.06 -13.86 16.85
C HIS A 254 -10.29 -13.75 17.77
N GLY A 255 -11.34 -14.50 17.51
CA GLY A 255 -12.63 -14.38 18.19
C GLY A 255 -13.47 -13.22 17.65
N ALA A 256 -14.71 -13.49 17.26
CA ALA A 256 -15.62 -12.42 16.81
C ALA A 256 -16.06 -11.57 17.99
N PRO A 257 -15.91 -10.25 17.94
CA PRO A 257 -16.53 -9.40 18.94
C PRO A 257 -18.06 -9.53 18.84
N ALA A 258 -18.72 -9.74 19.95
CA ALA A 258 -20.18 -9.91 20.03
C ALA A 258 -20.98 -8.71 19.49
N THR A 259 -20.30 -7.59 19.21
CA THR A 259 -20.89 -6.33 18.74
C THR A 259 -20.65 -6.05 17.25
N MET A 260 -20.14 -7.02 16.48
CA MET A 260 -19.97 -6.85 15.04
C MET A 260 -21.33 -6.69 14.35
N GLN A 261 -21.54 -5.54 13.72
CA GLN A 261 -22.73 -5.33 12.90
C GLN A 261 -22.56 -6.08 11.57
N THR A 262 -23.64 -6.70 11.12
CA THR A 262 -23.69 -7.30 9.78
C THR A 262 -23.59 -6.20 8.72
N PRO A 263 -22.63 -6.26 7.79
CA PRO A 263 -22.54 -5.31 6.71
C PRO A 263 -23.81 -5.34 5.83
N PRO A 264 -24.18 -4.24 5.18
CA PRO A 264 -25.31 -4.24 4.25
C PRO A 264 -25.03 -5.16 3.06
N ARG A 265 -26.07 -5.74 2.51
CA ARG A 265 -26.00 -6.57 1.29
C ARG A 265 -25.93 -5.70 0.03
N GLU A 266 -24.88 -4.89 -0.04
CA GLU A 266 -24.61 -3.98 -1.14
C GLU A 266 -23.17 -4.16 -1.62
N TRP A 267 -22.91 -3.81 -2.87
CA TRP A 267 -21.56 -3.77 -3.40
C TRP A 267 -20.76 -2.68 -2.68
N MET A 268 -19.61 -3.01 -2.15
CA MET A 268 -18.65 -2.01 -1.66
C MET A 268 -17.95 -1.33 -2.84
N THR A 269 -17.57 -0.08 -2.67
CA THR A 269 -16.78 0.65 -3.69
C THR A 269 -15.49 -0.08 -4.04
N ARG A 270 -14.80 -0.65 -3.06
CA ARG A 270 -13.61 -1.48 -3.31
C ARG A 270 -13.90 -2.71 -4.17
N ASP A 271 -15.06 -3.34 -3.97
CA ASP A 271 -15.45 -4.52 -4.74
C ASP A 271 -15.77 -4.12 -6.19
N LEU A 272 -16.40 -2.95 -6.39
CA LEU A 272 -16.63 -2.39 -7.71
C LEU A 272 -15.31 -2.07 -8.43
N LEU A 273 -14.34 -1.49 -7.72
CA LEU A 273 -13.01 -1.22 -8.26
C LEU A 273 -12.26 -2.52 -8.58
N ALA A 274 -12.38 -3.55 -7.75
CA ALA A 274 -11.80 -4.87 -8.02
C ALA A 274 -12.44 -5.54 -9.24
N MET A 275 -13.76 -5.45 -9.39
CA MET A 275 -14.50 -5.95 -10.57
C MET A 275 -14.13 -5.18 -11.84
N LEU A 276 -13.96 -3.86 -11.74
CA LEU A 276 -13.46 -3.04 -12.84
C LEU A 276 -12.07 -3.51 -13.28
N GLY A 277 -11.14 -3.67 -12.33
CA GLY A 277 -9.79 -4.17 -12.61
C GLY A 277 -9.79 -5.56 -13.24
N ALA A 278 -10.66 -6.46 -12.76
CA ALA A 278 -10.81 -7.80 -13.32
C ALA A 278 -11.39 -7.77 -14.75
N ALA A 279 -12.38 -6.93 -15.01
CA ALA A 279 -12.94 -6.74 -16.34
C ALA A 279 -11.90 -6.19 -17.33
N LEU A 280 -11.10 -5.20 -16.92
CA LEU A 280 -10.01 -4.68 -17.74
C LEU A 280 -8.93 -5.74 -18.03
N ALA A 281 -8.57 -6.55 -17.04
CA ALA A 281 -7.60 -7.63 -17.22
C ALA A 281 -8.11 -8.67 -18.24
N LEU A 282 -9.39 -9.03 -18.19
CA LEU A 282 -10.04 -9.92 -19.16
C LEU A 282 -10.13 -9.28 -20.55
N HIS A 283 -10.45 -7.99 -20.64
CA HIS A 283 -10.42 -7.25 -21.90
C HIS A 283 -9.01 -7.28 -22.53
N ARG A 284 -7.96 -7.01 -21.75
CA ARG A 284 -6.55 -7.08 -22.20
C ARG A 284 -6.11 -8.49 -22.60
N LEU A 285 -6.81 -9.51 -22.12
CA LEU A 285 -6.65 -10.90 -22.54
C LEU A 285 -7.38 -11.22 -23.86
N GLY A 286 -8.02 -10.21 -24.48
CA GLY A 286 -8.76 -10.35 -25.73
C GLY A 286 -10.18 -10.92 -25.56
N ARG A 287 -10.74 -10.92 -24.34
CA ARG A 287 -12.10 -11.38 -24.13
C ARG A 287 -13.11 -10.27 -24.46
N PRO A 288 -14.12 -10.54 -25.31
CA PRO A 288 -15.10 -9.52 -25.71
C PRO A 288 -16.08 -9.17 -24.58
N GLY A 289 -16.64 -7.95 -24.61
CA GLY A 289 -17.72 -7.50 -23.74
C GLY A 289 -17.30 -7.03 -22.35
N TYR A 290 -16.06 -7.22 -21.94
CA TYR A 290 -15.60 -6.83 -20.60
C TYR A 290 -15.26 -5.34 -20.48
N LEU A 291 -14.97 -4.66 -21.60
CA LEU A 291 -14.68 -3.24 -21.57
C LEU A 291 -15.90 -2.40 -21.15
N GLU A 292 -17.09 -2.75 -21.64
CA GLU A 292 -18.33 -2.09 -21.25
C GLU A 292 -18.73 -2.38 -19.81
N GLN A 293 -18.41 -3.58 -19.31
CA GLN A 293 -18.61 -3.90 -17.91
C GLN A 293 -17.69 -3.08 -16.99
N ALA A 294 -16.43 -2.90 -17.38
CA ALA A 294 -15.49 -2.03 -16.68
C ALA A 294 -16.01 -0.58 -16.63
N ALA A 295 -16.54 -0.08 -17.75
CA ALA A 295 -17.14 1.24 -17.84
C ALA A 295 -18.38 1.41 -16.92
N ALA A 296 -19.22 0.40 -16.83
CA ALA A 296 -20.38 0.43 -15.93
C ALA A 296 -19.97 0.48 -14.46
N TYR A 297 -18.93 -0.27 -14.06
CA TYR A 297 -18.38 -0.18 -12.71
C TYR A 297 -17.73 1.18 -12.44
N ALA A 298 -17.06 1.78 -13.40
CA ALA A 298 -16.48 3.11 -13.26
C ALA A 298 -17.57 4.15 -12.97
N ASP A 299 -18.65 4.15 -13.74
CA ASP A 299 -19.78 5.06 -13.51
C ASP A 299 -20.40 4.87 -12.12
N TRP A 300 -20.56 3.63 -11.69
CA TRP A 300 -21.09 3.34 -10.35
C TRP A 300 -20.15 3.85 -9.24
N VAL A 301 -18.83 3.66 -9.38
CA VAL A 301 -17.85 4.21 -8.45
C VAL A 301 -17.94 5.74 -8.40
N PHE A 302 -17.99 6.42 -9.55
CA PHE A 302 -18.05 7.89 -9.57
C PHE A 302 -19.39 8.44 -9.06
N ALA A 303 -20.49 7.69 -9.15
CA ALA A 303 -21.75 8.06 -8.52
C ALA A 303 -21.66 8.14 -6.98
N ARG A 304 -20.65 7.49 -6.38
CA ARG A 304 -20.37 7.51 -4.93
C ARG A 304 -19.35 8.55 -4.52
N GLN A 305 -18.84 9.36 -5.46
CA GLN A 305 -17.82 10.36 -5.15
C GLN A 305 -18.41 11.49 -4.32
N ILE A 306 -17.74 11.85 -3.23
CA ILE A 306 -18.11 12.97 -2.37
C ILE A 306 -17.90 14.28 -3.13
N ALA A 307 -18.96 15.06 -3.27
CA ALA A 307 -18.90 16.37 -3.90
C ALA A 307 -18.23 17.40 -2.98
N GLN A 308 -17.72 18.48 -3.57
CA GLN A 308 -17.11 19.57 -2.79
C GLN A 308 -18.11 20.23 -1.82
N SER A 309 -19.39 20.27 -2.17
CA SER A 309 -20.46 20.75 -1.29
C SER A 309 -20.75 19.85 -0.08
N GLU A 310 -20.27 18.60 -0.13
CA GLU A 310 -20.36 17.62 0.96
C GLU A 310 -19.06 17.46 1.73
N ALA A 311 -18.07 18.35 1.47
CA ALA A 311 -16.76 18.26 2.08
C ALA A 311 -16.82 18.34 3.60
N GLU A 312 -16.18 17.39 4.28
CA GLU A 312 -15.89 17.46 5.71
C GLU A 312 -14.39 17.57 5.93
N TYR A 313 -13.99 18.36 6.92
CA TYR A 313 -12.58 18.65 7.22
C TYR A 313 -11.79 19.20 6.01
N GLY A 314 -12.47 19.85 5.07
CA GLY A 314 -11.89 20.37 3.84
C GLY A 314 -11.57 19.31 2.78
N LEU A 315 -11.98 18.04 2.98
CA LEU A 315 -11.68 16.91 2.10
C LEU A 315 -12.92 16.52 1.28
N TYR A 316 -12.72 16.29 -0.01
CA TYR A 316 -13.76 15.86 -0.96
C TYR A 316 -13.14 15.03 -2.10
N GLY A 317 -13.96 14.44 -2.94
CA GLY A 317 -13.47 13.67 -4.10
C GLY A 317 -13.15 12.21 -3.78
N HIS A 318 -13.16 11.81 -2.50
CA HIS A 318 -13.13 10.41 -2.09
C HIS A 318 -14.52 9.76 -2.25
N PHE A 319 -14.65 8.49 -1.90
CA PHE A 319 -15.84 7.71 -2.24
C PHE A 319 -16.53 7.18 -1.00
N ARG A 320 -17.87 7.13 -1.02
CA ARG A 320 -18.66 6.38 -0.04
C ARG A 320 -18.37 4.89 -0.17
N THR A 321 -18.38 4.20 0.94
CA THR A 321 -18.21 2.73 0.97
C THR A 321 -19.40 2.01 0.34
N TYR A 322 -20.62 2.47 0.66
CA TYR A 322 -21.90 1.92 0.22
C TYR A 322 -22.84 3.01 -0.28
N ASP A 323 -23.84 2.64 -1.07
CA ASP A 323 -24.90 3.57 -1.48
C ASP A 323 -25.81 3.97 -0.30
N SER A 324 -26.08 3.02 0.61
CA SER A 324 -26.98 3.22 1.76
C SER A 324 -26.38 4.04 2.91
N PHE A 325 -25.05 4.24 2.90
CA PHE A 325 -24.39 4.96 3.98
C PHE A 325 -24.00 6.37 3.55
N PRO A 326 -24.70 7.40 4.04
CA PRO A 326 -24.24 8.76 3.87
C PRO A 326 -22.88 9.00 4.56
N PHE A 327 -22.08 9.88 4.00
CA PHE A 327 -20.75 10.20 4.50
C PHE A 327 -20.77 10.63 5.98
N SER A 328 -21.74 11.48 6.34
CA SER A 328 -21.89 12.01 7.69
C SER A 328 -22.15 10.97 8.78
N GLU A 329 -22.60 9.78 8.40
CA GLU A 329 -22.93 8.74 9.37
C GLU A 329 -21.78 7.75 9.58
N LYS A 330 -21.09 7.35 8.52
CA LYS A 330 -20.19 6.19 8.56
C LYS A 330 -19.12 6.21 7.48
N ALA A 331 -18.46 7.33 7.29
CA ALA A 331 -17.44 7.41 6.26
C ALA A 331 -16.22 6.57 6.61
N ASN A 332 -15.99 5.58 5.81
CA ASN A 332 -14.70 4.99 5.64
C ASN A 332 -14.32 5.08 4.16
N LEU A 333 -13.25 5.76 3.90
CA LEU A 333 -12.91 6.22 2.57
C LEU A 333 -12.16 5.27 1.72
N HIS A 334 -11.61 4.29 2.32
CA HIS A 334 -10.69 3.42 1.63
C HIS A 334 -11.23 2.01 1.49
N CYS A 335 -12.50 1.83 1.79
CA CYS A 335 -13.17 0.57 1.51
C CYS A 335 -12.41 -0.64 2.03
N GLY A 336 -12.18 -0.68 3.32
CA GLY A 336 -11.54 -1.80 3.98
C GLY A 336 -12.38 -3.07 3.90
N ALA A 337 -11.75 -4.24 4.04
CA ALA A 337 -12.43 -5.52 4.02
C ALA A 337 -13.56 -5.59 5.03
N TRP A 338 -13.45 -4.89 6.09
CA TRP A 338 -14.32 -4.94 7.22
C TRP A 338 -14.91 -3.60 7.48
N ASP A 339 -15.30 -2.92 6.44
CA ASP A 339 -15.96 -1.64 6.45
C ASP A 339 -17.23 -1.69 7.31
N LEU A 340 -16.97 -2.04 8.53
CA LEU A 340 -17.95 -1.92 9.54
C LEU A 340 -18.04 -0.47 9.97
N PRO A 341 -19.23 0.00 10.31
CA PRO A 341 -19.47 1.39 10.63
C PRO A 341 -18.57 1.98 11.71
N TYR A 342 -17.85 1.13 12.43
CA TYR A 342 -17.11 1.49 13.61
C TYR A 342 -15.63 1.14 13.55
N LYS A 343 -15.20 0.64 12.39
CA LYS A 343 -13.82 0.28 12.24
C LYS A 343 -13.20 1.06 11.15
N ASN A 344 -12.11 1.61 11.49
CA ASN A 344 -11.13 1.94 10.55
C ASN A 344 -10.62 0.68 9.93
N TYR A 345 -11.11 0.38 8.72
CA TYR A 345 -10.80 -0.85 8.25
C TYR A 345 -10.26 -0.85 6.89
N ASN A 346 -9.05 -0.74 6.83
CA ASN A 346 -8.31 -0.70 5.61
C ASN A 346 -7.41 -1.89 5.40
N GLN A 347 -7.39 -2.77 6.36
CA GLN A 347 -6.47 -3.81 6.35
C GLN A 347 -6.58 -4.63 5.09
N GLY A 348 -6.88 -5.75 4.98
CA GLY A 348 -6.80 -6.59 3.80
C GLY A 348 -7.16 -5.90 2.47
N ALA A 349 -8.08 -4.96 2.51
CA ALA A 349 -8.65 -4.38 1.31
C ALA A 349 -8.25 -2.96 1.01
N HIS A 350 -7.55 -2.30 1.92
CA HIS A 350 -7.10 -0.96 1.63
C HIS A 350 -5.96 -0.95 0.63
N ARG A 351 -6.33 -0.63 -0.58
CA ARG A 351 -5.45 -0.63 -1.73
C ARG A 351 -5.73 0.62 -2.56
N PRO A 352 -5.19 1.79 -2.15
CA PRO A 352 -5.49 3.06 -2.81
C PRO A 352 -5.15 3.05 -4.30
N HIS A 353 -4.20 2.22 -4.73
CA HIS A 353 -3.86 2.07 -6.14
C HIS A 353 -4.98 1.44 -6.98
N TRP A 354 -6.05 0.94 -6.41
CA TRP A 354 -7.23 0.49 -7.16
C TRP A 354 -7.97 1.62 -7.89
N ILE A 355 -7.61 2.86 -7.64
CA ILE A 355 -7.99 3.98 -8.50
C ILE A 355 -7.30 3.90 -9.88
N LEU A 356 -6.14 3.24 -9.99
CA LEU A 356 -5.40 3.11 -11.26
C LEU A 356 -6.23 2.47 -12.39
N PRO A 357 -7.03 1.42 -12.18
CA PRO A 357 -7.90 0.87 -13.20
C PRO A 357 -8.85 1.90 -13.85
N LEU A 358 -9.27 2.94 -13.12
CA LEU A 358 -10.07 4.03 -13.69
C LEU A 358 -9.26 4.85 -14.71
N ILE A 359 -7.97 5.07 -14.44
CA ILE A 359 -7.05 5.74 -15.36
C ILE A 359 -6.78 4.85 -16.58
N GLU A 360 -6.48 3.60 -16.33
CA GLU A 360 -6.18 2.60 -17.36
C GLU A 360 -7.38 2.33 -18.30
N LEU A 361 -8.61 2.42 -17.79
CA LEU A 361 -9.82 2.34 -18.60
C LEU A 361 -9.86 3.46 -19.64
N CYS A 362 -9.46 4.68 -19.27
CA CYS A 362 -9.44 5.82 -20.18
C CYS A 362 -8.42 5.67 -21.32
N GLU A 363 -7.40 4.83 -21.16
CA GLU A 363 -6.42 4.57 -22.22
C GLU A 363 -7.01 3.73 -23.37
N CYS A 364 -7.94 2.83 -23.07
CA CYS A 364 -8.50 1.88 -24.03
C CYS A 364 -9.96 2.12 -24.37
N TYR A 365 -10.70 2.92 -23.60
CA TYR A 365 -12.12 3.18 -23.86
C TYR A 365 -12.31 4.18 -25.01
N PRO A 366 -13.20 3.89 -25.99
CA PRO A 366 -13.28 4.68 -27.21
C PRO A 366 -13.93 6.05 -27.04
N GLU A 367 -14.88 6.19 -26.11
CA GLU A 367 -15.66 7.42 -25.92
C GLU A 367 -14.88 8.45 -25.09
N LYS A 368 -14.26 9.40 -25.76
CA LYS A 368 -13.37 10.39 -25.15
C LYS A 368 -14.06 11.33 -24.15
N ALA A 369 -15.33 11.67 -24.38
CA ALA A 369 -16.09 12.51 -23.46
C ALA A 369 -16.29 11.82 -22.09
N ARG A 370 -16.59 10.52 -22.10
CA ARG A 370 -16.75 9.72 -20.88
C ARG A 370 -15.41 9.55 -20.15
N CYS A 371 -14.33 9.30 -20.91
CA CYS A 371 -12.98 9.27 -20.34
C CYS A 371 -12.62 10.60 -19.67
N ALA A 372 -12.91 11.74 -20.29
CA ALA A 372 -12.64 13.04 -19.69
C ALA A 372 -13.40 13.26 -18.39
N ALA A 373 -14.67 12.83 -18.31
CA ALA A 373 -15.46 12.90 -17.07
C ALA A 373 -14.88 12.02 -15.95
N TRP A 374 -14.43 10.80 -16.28
CA TRP A 374 -13.76 9.93 -15.31
C TRP A 374 -12.43 10.49 -14.83
N LEU A 375 -11.59 11.02 -15.74
CA LEU A 375 -10.31 11.64 -15.37
C LEU A 375 -10.51 12.89 -14.51
N ASP A 376 -11.60 13.66 -14.74
CA ASP A 376 -11.96 14.77 -13.87
C ASP A 376 -12.36 14.28 -12.46
N GLY A 377 -13.08 13.16 -12.36
CA GLY A 377 -13.35 12.47 -11.10
C GLY A 377 -12.06 12.02 -10.38
N VAL A 378 -11.13 11.42 -11.13
CA VAL A 378 -9.81 11.05 -10.60
C VAL A 378 -9.05 12.29 -10.12
N ARG A 379 -9.14 13.41 -10.84
CA ARG A 379 -8.51 14.67 -10.44
C ARG A 379 -9.11 15.23 -9.15
N ARG A 380 -10.44 15.16 -8.99
CA ARG A 380 -11.10 15.53 -7.72
C ARG A 380 -10.61 14.69 -6.55
N PHE A 381 -10.46 13.37 -6.74
CA PHE A 381 -9.87 12.51 -5.72
C PHE A 381 -8.43 12.92 -5.39
N ALA A 382 -7.60 13.15 -6.40
CA ALA A 382 -6.18 13.46 -6.23
C ALA A 382 -5.95 14.77 -5.47
N TYR A 383 -6.64 15.84 -5.87
CA TYR A 383 -6.43 17.18 -5.30
C TYR A 383 -7.38 17.51 -4.14
N GLY A 384 -8.57 16.94 -4.12
CA GLY A 384 -9.54 17.19 -3.05
C GLY A 384 -9.35 16.30 -1.82
N TYR A 385 -8.76 15.12 -2.01
CA TYR A 385 -8.53 14.18 -0.91
C TYR A 385 -7.07 13.75 -0.77
N PHE A 386 -6.51 13.07 -1.76
CA PHE A 386 -5.26 12.34 -1.63
C PHE A 386 -4.09 13.25 -1.23
N LEU A 387 -3.87 14.33 -1.97
CA LEU A 387 -2.76 15.25 -1.71
C LEU A 387 -2.90 15.95 -0.35
N PRO A 388 -4.02 16.63 -0.02
CA PRO A 388 -4.16 17.29 1.28
C PRO A 388 -4.16 16.30 2.45
N ALA A 389 -4.69 15.09 2.27
CA ALA A 389 -4.62 14.05 3.29
C ALA A 389 -3.18 13.62 3.58
N CYS A 390 -2.35 13.38 2.57
CA CYS A 390 -0.94 13.07 2.77
C CYS A 390 -0.18 14.23 3.41
N GLN A 391 -0.49 15.47 3.04
CA GLN A 391 0.16 16.68 3.59
C GLN A 391 -0.23 16.99 5.04
N SER A 392 -1.17 16.28 5.62
CA SER A 392 -1.64 16.48 7.00
C SER A 392 -0.68 15.94 8.09
N SER A 393 0.46 15.38 7.68
CA SER A 393 1.55 15.00 8.57
C SER A 393 2.90 15.47 8.03
N PRO A 394 3.92 15.66 8.90
CA PRO A 394 5.25 16.07 8.45
C PRO A 394 5.87 15.05 7.49
N PHE A 395 5.53 13.78 7.67
CA PHE A 395 6.07 12.67 6.90
C PHE A 395 5.41 12.48 5.53
N GLY A 396 4.34 13.22 5.21
CA GLY A 396 3.68 13.14 3.90
C GLY A 396 3.04 11.78 3.58
N ILE A 397 2.67 11.01 4.59
CA ILE A 397 2.12 9.67 4.43
C ILE A 397 0.60 9.67 4.25
N LEU A 398 0.09 8.69 3.51
CA LEU A 398 -1.35 8.51 3.37
C LEU A 398 -1.96 8.07 4.71
N PRO A 399 -2.96 8.78 5.24
CA PRO A 399 -3.69 8.35 6.42
C PRO A 399 -4.56 7.13 6.15
N ALA A 400 -4.94 6.44 7.20
CA ALA A 400 -5.85 5.31 7.14
C ALA A 400 -7.25 5.70 6.61
N GLY A 401 -7.73 6.88 6.90
CA GLY A 401 -8.99 7.37 6.35
C GLY A 401 -9.54 8.60 7.04
N VAL A 402 -10.69 9.07 6.56
CA VAL A 402 -11.52 10.08 7.21
C VAL A 402 -12.69 9.39 7.90
N TYR A 403 -12.98 9.79 9.12
CA TYR A 403 -14.03 9.21 9.95
C TYR A 403 -15.03 10.27 10.35
N ALA A 404 -16.31 9.97 10.18
CA ALA A 404 -17.39 10.86 10.55
C ALA A 404 -17.26 11.31 12.02
N GLY A 405 -17.29 12.62 12.26
CA GLY A 405 -17.16 13.21 13.58
C GLY A 405 -15.75 13.19 14.19
N GLN A 406 -14.77 12.58 13.53
CA GLN A 406 -13.40 12.43 14.06
C GLN A 406 -12.33 13.06 13.18
N GLY A 407 -12.57 13.12 11.86
CA GLY A 407 -11.64 13.65 10.89
C GLY A 407 -10.65 12.62 10.37
N LEU A 408 -9.48 13.11 9.99
CA LEU A 408 -8.43 12.33 9.34
C LEU A 408 -7.61 11.57 10.39
N LEU A 409 -7.56 10.25 10.27
CA LEU A 409 -6.79 9.36 11.13
C LEU A 409 -5.70 8.64 10.30
N HIS A 410 -4.47 8.65 10.79
CA HIS A 410 -3.32 8.03 10.12
C HIS A 410 -3.16 6.55 10.47
N PHE A 411 -3.57 6.16 11.68
CA PHE A 411 -3.40 4.81 12.20
C PHE A 411 -4.74 4.21 12.59
N SER A 412 -4.84 2.89 12.54
CA SER A 412 -6.13 2.23 12.61
C SER A 412 -6.72 2.07 14.01
N GLY A 413 -5.92 1.83 15.00
CA GLY A 413 -6.39 1.42 16.33
C GLY A 413 -7.07 0.06 16.36
N TRP A 414 -6.74 -0.81 15.41
CA TRP A 414 -7.41 -2.09 15.23
C TRP A 414 -6.55 -3.31 15.55
N TYR A 415 -5.43 -3.19 16.15
CA TYR A 415 -4.50 -4.27 16.44
C TYR A 415 -3.37 -4.43 15.42
N HIS A 416 -3.60 -4.20 14.14
CA HIS A 416 -2.57 -4.29 13.11
C HIS A 416 -2.32 -2.95 12.44
N GLY A 417 -1.06 -2.66 12.19
CA GLY A 417 -0.63 -1.59 11.28
C GLY A 417 -0.88 -1.97 9.81
N HIS A 418 -0.69 -1.01 8.91
CA HIS A 418 -1.05 -1.16 7.49
C HIS A 418 0.04 -0.72 6.56
N ALA A 419 1.29 -1.14 6.78
CA ALA A 419 2.46 -0.68 6.02
C ALA A 419 2.29 -0.78 4.50
N LYS A 420 1.49 -1.74 4.00
CA LYS A 420 1.22 -1.88 2.55
C LYS A 420 0.61 -0.64 1.92
N ILE A 421 -0.19 0.14 2.65
CA ILE A 421 -0.88 1.31 2.08
C ILE A 421 0.11 2.36 1.58
N TYR A 422 1.25 2.50 2.22
CA TYR A 422 2.26 3.48 1.84
C TYR A 422 2.88 3.16 0.48
N GLY A 423 3.18 1.90 0.21
CA GLY A 423 3.65 1.49 -1.11
C GLY A 423 2.61 1.71 -2.20
N TYR A 424 1.36 1.37 -1.94
CA TYR A 424 0.26 1.63 -2.87
C TYR A 424 -0.01 3.13 -3.07
N ALA A 425 0.11 3.93 -2.01
CA ALA A 425 0.02 5.38 -2.11
C ALA A 425 1.14 5.95 -2.99
N ALA A 426 2.36 5.43 -2.86
CA ALA A 426 3.47 5.81 -3.72
C ALA A 426 3.19 5.50 -5.19
N ALA A 427 2.65 4.32 -5.51
CA ALA A 427 2.28 3.94 -6.87
C ALA A 427 1.23 4.87 -7.46
N LEU A 428 0.19 5.19 -6.68
CA LEU A 428 -0.86 6.10 -7.10
C LEU A 428 -0.35 7.53 -7.31
N ALA A 429 0.50 8.02 -6.41
CA ALA A 429 1.14 9.33 -6.52
C ALA A 429 2.01 9.45 -7.79
N GLU A 430 2.77 8.43 -8.14
CA GLU A 430 3.53 8.39 -9.39
C GLU A 430 2.61 8.42 -10.63
N ALA A 431 1.45 7.78 -10.58
CA ALA A 431 0.47 7.86 -11.65
C ALA A 431 -0.09 9.29 -11.80
N PHE A 432 -0.40 9.96 -10.70
CA PHE A 432 -0.85 11.34 -10.73
C PHE A 432 0.24 12.30 -11.22
N TYR A 433 1.49 12.08 -10.80
CA TYR A 433 2.63 12.82 -11.34
C TYR A 433 2.75 12.67 -12.86
N ARG A 434 2.62 11.44 -13.38
CA ARG A 434 2.64 11.20 -14.84
C ARG A 434 1.49 11.86 -15.59
N LEU A 435 0.30 11.94 -14.97
CA LEU A 435 -0.87 12.57 -15.59
C LEU A 435 -0.76 14.11 -15.67
N TRP A 436 -0.23 14.73 -14.62
CA TRP A 436 -0.33 16.20 -14.48
C TRP A 436 1.01 16.92 -14.32
N GLY A 437 2.12 16.21 -14.16
CA GLY A 437 3.45 16.81 -13.99
C GLY A 437 3.66 17.54 -12.66
N ASP A 438 2.71 17.44 -11.72
CA ASP A 438 2.78 18.12 -10.43
C ASP A 438 3.76 17.41 -9.49
N ALA A 439 4.87 18.10 -9.20
CA ALA A 439 5.95 17.58 -8.37
C ALA A 439 5.51 17.21 -6.93
N ALA A 440 4.42 17.80 -6.43
CA ALA A 440 3.89 17.46 -5.12
C ALA A 440 3.53 15.97 -5.01
N PHE A 441 2.99 15.37 -6.06
CA PHE A 441 2.70 13.94 -6.06
C PHE A 441 3.97 13.08 -6.03
N ARG A 442 5.03 13.50 -6.72
CA ARG A 442 6.31 12.80 -6.67
C ARG A 442 6.96 12.89 -5.28
N ALA A 443 6.82 14.04 -4.61
CA ALA A 443 7.23 14.19 -3.22
C ALA A 443 6.46 13.23 -2.29
N ILE A 444 5.13 13.09 -2.47
CA ILE A 444 4.30 12.13 -1.72
C ILE A 444 4.71 10.68 -2.00
N SER A 445 4.99 10.33 -3.26
CA SER A 445 5.51 9.01 -3.61
C SER A 445 6.78 8.69 -2.82
N THR A 446 7.75 9.59 -2.85
CA THR A 446 9.01 9.46 -2.12
C THR A 446 8.77 9.34 -0.61
N ALA A 447 7.93 10.19 -0.03
CA ALA A 447 7.63 10.21 1.41
C ALA A 447 7.04 8.87 1.90
N ASN A 448 6.09 8.32 1.16
CA ASN A 448 5.45 7.04 1.51
C ASN A 448 6.43 5.85 1.43
N LEU A 449 7.30 5.80 0.42
CA LEU A 449 8.36 4.77 0.35
C LEU A 449 9.39 4.95 1.47
N GLN A 450 9.77 6.18 1.76
CA GLN A 450 10.73 6.51 2.82
C GLN A 450 10.20 6.19 4.22
N TRP A 451 8.88 6.28 4.44
CA TRP A 451 8.27 5.86 5.71
C TRP A 451 8.56 4.38 6.01
N ILE A 452 8.41 3.51 5.03
CA ILE A 452 8.75 2.09 5.15
C ILE A 452 10.27 1.90 5.31
N ALA A 453 11.06 2.73 4.66
CA ALA A 453 12.52 2.68 4.68
C ALA A 453 13.16 3.29 5.95
N GLY A 454 12.35 3.71 6.93
CA GLY A 454 12.83 4.17 8.24
C GLY A 454 12.69 5.67 8.50
N LEU A 455 12.23 6.46 7.54
CA LEU A 455 11.86 7.86 7.80
C LEU A 455 10.48 7.92 8.45
N ASN A 456 10.38 7.39 9.65
CA ASN A 456 9.18 7.27 10.45
C ASN A 456 9.45 7.63 11.92
N VAL A 457 8.42 7.66 12.75
CA VAL A 457 8.54 8.10 14.16
C VAL A 457 9.47 7.22 15.01
N ALA A 458 9.72 5.97 14.63
CA ALA A 458 10.69 5.11 15.31
C ALA A 458 12.12 5.29 14.80
N GLY A 459 12.29 5.82 13.58
CA GLY A 459 13.59 5.91 12.93
C GLY A 459 14.14 4.56 12.49
N GLN A 460 13.27 3.54 12.31
CA GLN A 460 13.64 2.17 11.95
C GLN A 460 13.02 1.77 10.61
N SER A 461 13.79 1.08 9.78
CA SER A 461 13.26 0.44 8.57
C SER A 461 12.23 -0.63 8.97
N LEU A 462 11.06 -0.61 8.34
CA LEU A 462 10.03 -1.64 8.52
C LEU A 462 10.35 -2.91 7.71
N ILE A 463 11.46 -2.92 6.96
CA ILE A 463 11.91 -4.05 6.14
C ILE A 463 12.95 -4.85 6.95
N VAL A 464 12.60 -6.02 7.39
CA VAL A 464 13.45 -6.87 8.23
C VAL A 464 14.81 -7.12 7.54
N GLY A 465 15.88 -6.78 8.25
CA GLY A 465 17.25 -6.98 7.79
C GLY A 465 17.69 -6.11 6.60
N VAL A 466 16.95 -5.04 6.29
CA VAL A 466 17.30 -4.07 5.25
C VAL A 466 17.37 -2.66 5.83
N GLY A 467 18.53 -2.04 5.71
CA GLY A 467 18.83 -0.73 6.28
C GLY A 467 19.79 -0.78 7.45
N ASN A 468 20.22 0.38 7.94
CA ASN A 468 21.20 0.49 9.03
C ASN A 468 20.58 0.11 10.40
N ASP A 469 19.33 0.49 10.62
CA ASP A 469 18.51 0.07 11.77
C ASP A 469 17.15 -0.40 11.23
N ALA A 470 16.84 -1.66 11.47
CA ALA A 470 15.64 -2.30 10.98
C ALA A 470 14.92 -3.05 12.09
N VAL A 471 13.59 -3.07 12.00
CA VAL A 471 12.75 -3.88 12.88
C VAL A 471 13.09 -5.37 12.75
N ARG A 472 12.72 -6.12 13.78
CA ARG A 472 12.82 -7.59 13.78
C ARG A 472 11.42 -8.16 13.79
N ASP A 473 11.11 -8.93 12.76
CA ASP A 473 9.95 -9.81 12.75
C ASP A 473 10.21 -11.03 13.66
N TRP A 474 9.19 -11.51 14.32
CA TRP A 474 9.25 -12.72 15.15
C TRP A 474 9.77 -13.96 14.41
N ASN A 475 9.64 -14.02 13.08
CA ASN A 475 10.24 -15.07 12.23
C ASN A 475 11.65 -14.72 11.70
N ALA A 476 12.11 -13.51 11.90
CA ALA A 476 13.40 -13.00 11.42
C ALA A 476 13.65 -13.21 9.91
N LEU A 477 12.59 -13.31 9.10
CA LEU A 477 12.69 -13.52 7.66
C LEU A 477 13.09 -12.22 6.96
N ARG A 478 14.33 -12.15 6.49
CA ARG A 478 14.88 -10.98 5.79
C ARG A 478 14.01 -10.62 4.56
N GLY A 479 13.79 -9.33 4.38
CA GLY A 479 12.98 -8.79 3.30
C GLY A 479 11.49 -8.76 3.59
N THR A 480 11.01 -9.40 4.65
CA THR A 480 9.63 -9.23 5.10
C THR A 480 9.41 -7.80 5.59
N ILE A 481 8.26 -7.23 5.30
CA ILE A 481 7.84 -5.94 5.86
C ILE A 481 6.82 -6.22 6.94
N VAL A 482 7.02 -5.59 8.10
CA VAL A 482 6.12 -5.72 9.24
C VAL A 482 4.86 -4.88 9.05
N ASN A 483 3.80 -5.19 9.81
CA ASN A 483 2.53 -4.46 9.79
C ASN A 483 2.70 -2.96 10.03
N GLY A 484 3.69 -2.57 10.86
CA GLY A 484 4.02 -1.18 11.11
C GLY A 484 3.19 -0.56 12.24
N PHE A 485 2.96 0.74 12.15
CA PHE A 485 2.38 1.49 13.26
C PHE A 485 0.86 1.32 13.35
N ASP A 486 0.38 1.18 14.60
CA ASP A 486 -1.03 1.24 14.95
C ASP A 486 -1.26 2.14 16.17
N ALA A 487 -2.48 2.62 16.34
CA ALA A 487 -2.87 3.46 17.48
C ALA A 487 -3.16 2.65 18.74
N SER A 488 -3.35 1.34 18.66
CA SER A 488 -3.69 0.47 19.81
C SER A 488 -3.26 -0.96 19.60
N LYS A 489 -2.78 -1.61 20.67
CA LYS A 489 -2.57 -3.06 20.74
C LYS A 489 -3.86 -3.86 20.90
N GLN A 490 -4.97 -3.20 21.12
CA GLN A 490 -6.22 -3.87 21.44
C GLN A 490 -7.16 -3.91 20.26
N PHE A 491 -7.78 -5.05 20.12
CA PHE A 491 -8.88 -5.26 19.24
C PHE A 491 -10.04 -4.34 19.61
N SER A 492 -10.35 -3.35 18.81
CA SER A 492 -11.43 -2.43 19.05
C SER A 492 -12.49 -2.50 17.96
N VAL A 493 -13.73 -2.63 18.36
CA VAL A 493 -14.91 -2.49 17.48
C VAL A 493 -15.52 -1.10 17.58
N ALA A 494 -15.05 -0.31 18.54
CA ALA A 494 -15.50 1.08 18.69
C ALA A 494 -14.89 1.96 17.59
N PRO A 495 -15.50 3.09 17.25
CA PRO A 495 -14.88 4.11 16.42
C PRO A 495 -13.54 4.50 17.02
N VAL A 496 -12.51 4.60 16.20
CA VAL A 496 -11.23 5.12 16.64
C VAL A 496 -11.42 6.59 17.01
N SER A 497 -11.00 7.00 18.20
CA SER A 497 -11.09 8.40 18.62
C SER A 497 -9.90 9.21 18.09
N ARG A 498 -10.03 10.53 18.09
CA ARG A 498 -8.93 11.41 17.68
C ARG A 498 -7.68 11.26 18.55
N GLU A 499 -7.88 10.95 19.83
CA GLU A 499 -6.80 10.63 20.75
C GLU A 499 -6.09 9.32 20.39
N SER A 500 -6.73 8.46 19.60
CA SER A 500 -6.13 7.22 19.10
C SER A 500 -5.30 7.41 17.83
N ASP A 501 -5.24 8.59 17.23
CA ASP A 501 -4.37 8.87 16.06
C ASP A 501 -2.89 9.06 16.46
N LEU A 502 -2.43 8.31 17.42
CA LEU A 502 -1.02 8.25 17.82
C LEU A 502 -0.41 6.95 17.28
N PRO A 503 0.84 6.98 16.78
CA PRO A 503 1.59 5.75 16.47
C PRO A 503 2.08 5.11 17.78
N ALA A 504 1.14 4.62 18.59
CA ALA A 504 1.40 4.17 19.95
C ALA A 504 2.05 2.79 20.01
N PHE A 505 1.92 2.03 18.94
CA PHE A 505 2.40 0.67 18.86
C PHE A 505 3.01 0.37 17.51
N LEU A 506 4.16 -0.29 17.49
CA LEU A 506 4.78 -0.88 16.31
C LEU A 506 4.48 -2.38 16.32
N ASP A 507 3.64 -2.81 15.40
CA ASP A 507 3.31 -4.21 15.19
C ASP A 507 4.38 -4.86 14.32
N ASP A 508 5.08 -5.82 14.88
CA ASP A 508 6.23 -6.51 14.29
C ASP A 508 5.86 -7.81 13.54
N GLU A 509 4.58 -8.10 13.38
CA GLU A 509 4.17 -9.20 12.51
C GLU A 509 4.45 -8.88 11.05
N GLY A 510 5.28 -9.71 10.42
CA GLY A 510 5.66 -9.54 9.02
C GLY A 510 4.73 -10.26 8.05
N GLY A 511 4.30 -9.57 6.99
CA GLY A 511 3.37 -10.11 6.00
C GLY A 511 3.80 -9.93 4.55
N ILE A 512 3.56 -10.94 3.72
CA ILE A 512 3.82 -10.92 2.27
C ILE A 512 3.07 -9.76 1.58
N HIS A 513 1.89 -9.43 2.09
CA HIS A 513 1.04 -8.37 1.55
C HIS A 513 1.63 -6.97 1.76
N HIS A 514 2.42 -6.76 2.80
CA HIS A 514 3.15 -5.50 2.99
C HIS A 514 4.33 -5.38 2.01
N CYS A 515 5.02 -6.50 1.77
CA CYS A 515 6.05 -6.58 0.74
C CYS A 515 5.48 -6.26 -0.65
N ALA A 516 4.29 -6.78 -0.96
CA ALA A 516 3.59 -6.51 -2.21
C ALA A 516 3.31 -5.01 -2.40
N GLY A 517 2.75 -4.35 -1.38
CA GLY A 517 2.48 -2.92 -1.44
C GLY A 517 3.74 -2.09 -1.71
N TYR A 518 4.80 -2.36 -0.97
CA TYR A 518 6.07 -1.66 -1.15
C TYR A 518 6.69 -1.92 -2.54
N LEU A 519 6.69 -3.18 -3.00
CA LEU A 519 7.21 -3.55 -4.32
C LEU A 519 6.44 -2.86 -5.46
N THR A 520 5.10 -2.79 -5.36
CA THR A 520 4.26 -2.05 -6.32
C THR A 520 4.67 -0.56 -6.36
N GLY A 521 4.89 0.05 -5.18
CA GLY A 521 5.38 1.43 -5.08
C GLY A 521 6.76 1.62 -5.71
N LEU A 522 7.69 0.71 -5.43
CA LEU A 522 9.02 0.72 -6.05
C LEU A 522 8.93 0.60 -7.58
N CYS A 523 8.16 -0.37 -8.08
CA CYS A 523 7.99 -0.56 -9.52
C CYS A 523 7.45 0.71 -10.20
N ALA A 524 6.47 1.37 -9.59
CA ALA A 524 5.91 2.61 -10.11
C ALA A 524 6.91 3.77 -10.10
N ALA A 525 7.68 3.90 -9.01
CA ALA A 525 8.65 4.99 -8.81
C ALA A 525 9.90 4.86 -9.69
N TYR A 526 10.28 3.64 -10.06
CA TYR A 526 11.51 3.35 -10.81
C TYR A 526 11.28 2.70 -12.18
N LYS A 527 10.06 2.75 -12.70
CA LYS A 527 9.72 2.23 -14.04
C LYS A 527 10.57 2.92 -15.10
N ARG A 528 11.20 2.13 -15.99
CA ARG A 528 11.98 2.58 -17.15
C ARG A 528 11.15 2.70 -18.41
#